data_bd618448282ab602e5bbc634ba5f6d40
#
_entry.id   bd618448282ab602e5bbc634ba5f6d40
#
_cell.length_a   1.000
_cell.length_b   1.000
_cell.length_c   1.000
_cell.angle_alpha   90.00
_cell.angle_beta   90.00
_cell.angle_gamma   90.00
#
_symmetry.space_group_name_H-M   'P 1'
#
loop_
_entity.id
_entity.type
_entity.pdbx_description
1 polymer ?
#
loop_
_entity_poly.entity_id
_entity_poly.type
_entity_poly.pdbx_seq_one_letter_code
_entity_poly.pdbx_strand_id
1 'polypeptide(L)'
;MKEGRTLKQLAFEIQRQSKAKTDYLADVSNVEVVPFDNGPQFVIHGEADMYFGMGENAHRQIGAYTGIPASYYDKLMTSPRLLAENVNHWLKDKAVQAQLNPERRMIRTLDGNVRAFLSDRYRRIDNEMVAEAVLPVIGKMAGADINEYSME
;
A
#
# COMPACT_ATOMS: atom_id res chain seq x y z
N MET A 1 -19.94 -14.79 -0.41
CA MET A 1 -19.76 -14.66 -1.85
C MET A 1 -20.93 -13.90 -2.45
N LYS A 2 -20.68 -13.14 -3.44
CA LYS A 2 -21.74 -12.42 -4.13
C LYS A 2 -22.30 -13.31 -5.21
N GLU A 3 -23.50 -13.79 -4.98
CA GLU A 3 -24.17 -14.61 -5.97
C GLU A 3 -24.35 -13.83 -7.26
N GLY A 4 -24.28 -14.52 -8.37
CA GLY A 4 -24.45 -13.92 -9.67
C GLY A 4 -23.20 -13.26 -10.23
N ARG A 5 -22.13 -13.18 -9.47
CA ARG A 5 -20.88 -12.69 -10.01
C ARG A 5 -20.26 -13.73 -10.92
N THR A 6 -20.17 -13.41 -12.19
CA THR A 6 -19.57 -14.33 -13.15
C THR A 6 -18.05 -14.28 -13.06
N LEU A 7 -17.39 -15.30 -13.58
CA LEU A 7 -15.96 -15.30 -13.67
C LEU A 7 -15.44 -14.18 -14.57
N LYS A 8 -16.19 -13.84 -15.60
CA LYS A 8 -15.86 -12.73 -16.48
C LYS A 8 -15.82 -11.41 -15.70
N GLN A 9 -16.80 -11.21 -14.82
CA GLN A 9 -16.83 -10.03 -13.95
C GLN A 9 -15.67 -10.03 -12.97
N LEU A 10 -15.35 -11.20 -12.42
CA LEU A 10 -14.22 -11.33 -11.51
C LEU A 10 -12.89 -11.04 -12.21
N ALA A 11 -12.70 -11.59 -13.39
CA ALA A 11 -11.49 -11.33 -14.18
C ALA A 11 -11.36 -9.86 -14.54
N PHE A 12 -12.47 -9.23 -14.89
CA PHE A 12 -12.50 -7.82 -15.20
C PHE A 12 -12.12 -6.96 -13.99
N GLU A 13 -12.63 -7.32 -12.81
CA GLU A 13 -12.30 -6.63 -11.57
C GLU A 13 -10.84 -6.78 -11.20
N ILE A 14 -10.26 -7.97 -11.37
CA ILE A 14 -8.84 -8.19 -11.12
C ILE A 14 -8.00 -7.32 -12.05
N GLN A 15 -8.40 -7.25 -13.31
CA GLN A 15 -7.69 -6.42 -14.28
C GLN A 15 -7.78 -4.94 -13.92
N ARG A 16 -8.96 -4.50 -13.48
CA ARG A 16 -9.16 -3.13 -13.01
C ARG A 16 -8.26 -2.82 -11.82
N GLN A 17 -8.21 -3.71 -10.84
CA GLN A 17 -7.36 -3.54 -9.67
C GLN A 17 -5.88 -3.51 -10.05
N SER A 18 -5.48 -4.35 -10.97
CA SER A 18 -4.10 -4.36 -11.45
C SER A 18 -3.71 -3.02 -12.06
N LYS A 19 -4.60 -2.41 -12.83
CA LYS A 19 -4.37 -1.09 -13.43
C LYS A 19 -4.36 0.02 -12.41
N ALA A 20 -5.16 -0.13 -11.34
CA ALA A 20 -5.28 0.88 -10.30
C ALA A 20 -4.15 0.81 -9.28
N LYS A 21 -3.41 -0.30 -9.26
CA LYS A 21 -2.29 -0.49 -8.35
C LYS A 21 -1.07 0.23 -8.87
N THR A 22 -0.41 0.96 -7.99
CA THR A 22 0.87 1.56 -8.28
C THR A 22 1.77 1.41 -7.06
N ASP A 23 2.99 0.98 -7.29
CA ASP A 23 3.97 0.84 -6.23
C ASP A 23 5.07 1.86 -6.44
N TYR A 24 5.49 2.47 -5.33
CA TYR A 24 6.55 3.47 -5.35
C TYR A 24 7.68 3.01 -4.45
N LEU A 25 8.90 3.25 -4.89
CA LEU A 25 10.08 3.16 -4.03
C LEU A 25 10.44 4.57 -3.65
N ALA A 26 10.41 4.88 -2.37
CA ALA A 26 10.70 6.21 -1.89
C ALA A 26 11.71 6.16 -0.75
N ASP A 27 12.62 7.11 -0.76
CA ASP A 27 13.52 7.31 0.36
C ASP A 27 12.69 7.74 1.57
N VAL A 28 13.02 7.23 2.73
CA VAL A 28 12.26 7.53 3.95
C VAL A 28 12.30 9.02 4.30
N SER A 29 13.30 9.75 3.79
CA SER A 29 13.38 11.20 3.97
C SER A 29 12.37 11.98 3.12
N ASN A 30 11.77 11.32 2.14
CA ASN A 30 10.86 11.94 1.19
C ASN A 30 9.39 11.61 1.43
N VAL A 31 9.08 11.04 2.58
CA VAL A 31 7.70 10.69 2.91
C VAL A 31 7.31 11.33 4.23
N GLU A 32 6.05 11.67 4.34
CA GLU A 32 5.50 12.18 5.60
C GLU A 32 3.99 11.96 5.66
N VAL A 33 3.44 12.17 6.84
CA VAL A 33 2.00 12.16 7.06
C VAL A 33 1.54 13.60 7.29
N VAL A 34 0.45 13.98 6.63
CA VAL A 34 -0.10 15.33 6.74
C VAL A 34 -1.52 15.22 7.29
N PRO A 35 -1.88 16.05 8.30
CA PRO A 35 -3.23 16.04 8.83
C PRO A 35 -4.19 16.81 7.94
N PHE A 36 -5.35 16.21 7.68
CA PHE A 36 -6.45 16.86 7.00
C PHE A 36 -7.72 16.66 7.84
N ASP A 37 -8.73 17.46 7.59
CA ASP A 37 -9.96 17.42 8.39
C ASP A 37 -10.63 16.06 8.35
N ASN A 38 -10.53 15.37 7.21
CA ASN A 38 -11.11 14.04 7.04
C ASN A 38 -10.14 12.90 7.36
N GLY A 39 -9.01 13.21 7.98
CA GLY A 39 -8.06 12.18 8.39
C GLY A 39 -6.66 12.42 7.85
N PRO A 40 -5.70 11.61 8.29
CA PRO A 40 -4.32 11.77 7.84
C PRO A 40 -4.14 11.29 6.41
N GLN A 41 -3.25 11.95 5.68
CA GLN A 41 -2.85 11.52 4.34
C GLN A 41 -1.34 11.27 4.30
N PHE A 42 -0.95 10.35 3.47
CA PHE A 42 0.44 10.01 3.23
C PHE A 42 0.94 10.79 2.03
N VAL A 43 2.10 11.42 2.16
CA VAL A 43 2.67 12.25 1.10
C VAL A 43 4.02 11.68 0.69
N ILE A 44 4.20 11.54 -0.61
CA ILE A 44 5.51 11.23 -1.20
C ILE A 44 5.98 12.48 -1.91
N HIS A 45 7.08 13.04 -1.45
CA HIS A 45 7.67 14.24 -2.04
C HIS A 45 8.52 13.87 -3.24
N GLY A 46 8.41 14.64 -4.31
CA GLY A 46 9.17 14.47 -5.53
C GLY A 46 9.09 15.72 -6.37
N GLU A 47 9.20 15.59 -7.69
CA GLU A 47 9.00 16.72 -8.60
C GLU A 47 7.63 17.33 -8.40
N ALA A 48 6.66 16.49 -8.15
CA ALA A 48 5.33 16.89 -7.71
C ALA A 48 4.98 16.03 -6.51
N ASP A 49 4.45 16.68 -5.48
CA ASP A 49 4.05 15.93 -4.30
C ASP A 49 2.80 15.11 -4.59
N MET A 50 2.81 13.86 -4.13
CA MET A 50 1.68 12.96 -4.30
C MET A 50 1.03 12.69 -2.95
N TYR A 51 -0.28 12.81 -2.89
CA TYR A 51 -1.07 12.66 -1.67
C TYR A 51 -1.96 11.43 -1.77
N PHE A 52 -1.95 10.63 -0.72
CA PHE A 52 -2.72 9.38 -0.68
C PHE A 52 -3.48 9.27 0.63
N GLY A 53 -4.66 8.68 0.59
CA GLY A 53 -5.29 8.19 1.81
C GLY A 53 -4.48 7.05 2.40
N MET A 54 -4.82 6.61 3.61
CA MET A 54 -4.07 5.56 4.30
C MET A 54 -5.02 4.48 4.78
N GLY A 55 -4.74 3.25 4.37
CA GLY A 55 -5.49 2.09 4.84
C GLY A 55 -5.00 1.61 6.20
N GLU A 56 -5.77 0.75 6.82
CA GLU A 56 -5.45 0.22 8.14
C GLU A 56 -4.12 -0.53 8.18
N ASN A 57 -3.86 -1.34 7.17
CA ASN A 57 -2.62 -2.09 7.09
C ASN A 57 -1.41 -1.18 6.96
N ALA A 58 -1.53 -0.11 6.20
CA ALA A 58 -0.47 0.89 6.07
C ALA A 58 -0.17 1.55 7.41
N HIS A 59 -1.21 1.91 8.17
CA HIS A 59 -1.02 2.46 9.50
C HIS A 59 -0.29 1.51 10.44
N ARG A 60 -0.65 0.23 10.41
CA ARG A 60 0.03 -0.78 11.23
C ARG A 60 1.50 -0.93 10.88
N GLN A 61 1.79 -0.94 9.59
CA GLN A 61 3.17 -1.10 9.14
C GLN A 61 4.02 0.14 9.41
N ILE A 62 3.44 1.32 9.26
CA ILE A 62 4.12 2.56 9.62
C ILE A 62 4.37 2.61 11.14
N GLY A 63 3.39 2.20 11.93
CA GLY A 63 3.55 2.11 13.38
C GLY A 63 4.68 1.19 13.78
N ALA A 64 4.73 0.02 13.17
CA ALA A 64 5.81 -0.94 13.43
C ALA A 64 7.18 -0.39 13.02
N TYR A 65 7.24 0.23 11.86
CA TYR A 65 8.48 0.80 11.36
C TYR A 65 9.02 1.91 12.23
N THR A 66 8.14 2.79 12.69
CA THR A 66 8.53 3.93 13.53
C THR A 66 8.74 3.55 14.99
N GLY A 67 8.34 2.33 15.38
CA GLY A 67 8.46 1.89 16.76
C GLY A 67 7.41 2.45 17.70
N ILE A 68 6.35 3.04 17.16
CA ILE A 68 5.25 3.55 17.99
C ILE A 68 4.39 2.36 18.44
N PRO A 69 4.21 2.15 19.76
CA PRO A 69 3.37 1.04 20.21
C PRO A 69 1.97 1.10 19.63
N ALA A 70 1.43 -0.06 19.25
CA ALA A 70 0.14 -0.13 18.56
C ALA A 70 -0.99 0.55 19.33
N SER A 71 -1.04 0.35 20.64
CA SER A 71 -2.09 0.99 21.45
C SER A 71 -1.98 2.50 21.46
N TYR A 72 -0.75 3.02 21.45
CA TYR A 72 -0.54 4.47 21.41
C TYR A 72 -0.85 5.02 20.02
N TYR A 73 -0.48 4.27 18.99
CA TYR A 73 -0.82 4.64 17.62
C TYR A 73 -2.33 4.76 17.45
N ASP A 74 -3.08 3.80 17.96
CA ASP A 74 -4.55 3.85 17.93
C ASP A 74 -5.09 5.09 18.63
N LYS A 75 -4.48 5.47 19.73
CA LYS A 75 -4.85 6.69 20.43
C LYS A 75 -4.56 7.92 19.58
N LEU A 76 -3.42 7.93 18.90
CA LEU A 76 -3.05 9.05 18.02
C LEU A 76 -3.99 9.18 16.84
N MET A 77 -4.61 8.07 16.40
CA MET A 77 -5.59 8.10 15.32
C MET A 77 -6.80 8.99 15.60
N THR A 78 -7.06 9.26 16.87
CA THR A 78 -8.14 10.17 17.24
C THR A 78 -7.79 11.64 17.01
N SER A 79 -6.52 11.93 16.76
CA SER A 79 -6.04 13.28 16.47
C SER A 79 -5.05 13.26 15.32
N PRO A 80 -5.50 13.49 14.07
CA PRO A 80 -4.62 13.45 12.90
C PRO A 80 -3.38 14.32 13.03
N ARG A 81 -3.50 15.45 13.70
CA ARG A 81 -2.37 16.34 13.91
C ARG A 81 -1.31 15.71 14.80
N LEU A 82 -1.71 15.11 15.92
CA LEU A 82 -0.76 14.45 16.81
C LEU A 82 -0.16 13.21 16.14
N LEU A 83 -0.95 12.49 15.39
CA LEU A 83 -0.45 11.35 14.62
C LEU A 83 0.65 11.79 13.65
N ALA A 84 0.39 12.84 12.89
CA ALA A 84 1.36 13.35 11.93
C ALA A 84 2.65 13.80 12.62
N GLU A 85 2.54 14.54 13.70
CA GLU A 85 3.70 15.00 14.45
C GLU A 85 4.56 13.84 14.94
N ASN A 86 3.94 12.81 15.50
CA ASN A 86 4.65 11.64 16.02
C ASN A 86 5.27 10.81 14.91
N VAL A 87 4.51 10.47 13.91
CA VAL A 87 4.99 9.64 12.80
C VAL A 87 6.13 10.35 12.09
N ASN A 88 5.96 11.62 11.76
CA ASN A 88 6.98 12.38 11.03
C ASN A 88 8.26 12.55 11.84
N HIS A 89 8.14 12.70 13.14
CA HIS A 89 9.32 12.77 14.01
C HIS A 89 10.18 11.51 13.84
N TRP A 90 9.57 10.35 13.93
CA TRP A 90 10.30 9.09 13.86
C TRP A 90 10.74 8.75 12.44
N LEU A 91 10.00 9.17 11.43
CA LEU A 91 10.44 9.03 10.04
C LEU A 91 11.71 9.85 9.80
N LYS A 92 11.76 11.07 10.33
CA LYS A 92 12.96 11.90 10.23
C LYS A 92 14.14 11.30 10.96
N ASP A 93 13.88 10.73 12.13
CA ASP A 93 14.92 10.06 12.91
C ASP A 93 15.50 8.89 12.13
N LYS A 94 14.66 8.08 11.50
CA LYS A 94 15.10 6.98 10.64
C LYS A 94 15.92 7.49 9.46
N ALA A 95 15.51 8.59 8.85
CA ALA A 95 16.24 9.18 7.73
C ALA A 95 17.63 9.65 8.16
N VAL A 96 17.75 10.22 9.33
CA VAL A 96 19.05 10.64 9.88
C VAL A 96 19.95 9.45 10.15
N GLN A 97 19.41 8.38 10.73
CA GLN A 97 20.17 7.16 10.98
C GLN A 97 20.66 6.49 9.71
N ALA A 98 19.93 6.69 8.60
CA ALA A 98 20.22 6.08 7.32
C ALA A 98 21.09 6.97 6.40
N GLN A 99 21.71 8.03 6.91
CA GLN A 99 22.47 8.95 6.06
C GLN A 99 23.58 8.28 5.25
N LEU A 100 24.25 7.30 5.84
CA LEU A 100 25.35 6.58 5.17
C LEU A 100 24.83 5.42 4.33
N ASN A 101 23.61 5.01 4.55
CA ASN A 101 23.00 3.88 3.87
C ASN A 101 21.51 4.20 3.69
N PRO A 102 21.16 5.03 2.71
CA PRO A 102 19.79 5.47 2.52
C PRO A 102 18.81 4.32 2.49
N GLU A 103 17.75 4.44 3.24
CA GLU A 103 16.72 3.43 3.31
C GLU A 103 15.54 3.83 2.45
N ARG A 104 15.15 2.92 1.56
CA ARG A 104 13.97 3.10 0.74
C ARG A 104 12.89 2.15 1.20
N ARG A 105 11.65 2.61 1.10
CA ARG A 105 10.50 1.80 1.44
C ARG A 105 9.64 1.60 0.20
N MET A 106 9.01 0.45 0.13
CA MET A 106 8.04 0.18 -0.91
C MET A 106 6.67 0.61 -0.42
N ILE A 107 6.10 1.59 -1.11
CA ILE A 107 4.77 2.12 -0.79
C ILE A 107 3.82 1.56 -1.84
N ARG A 108 2.90 0.71 -1.42
CA ARG A 108 1.95 0.08 -2.32
C ARG A 108 0.62 0.81 -2.24
N THR A 109 0.11 1.21 -3.39
CA THR A 109 -1.14 1.97 -3.45
C THR A 109 -2.18 1.25 -4.29
N LEU A 110 -3.43 1.54 -4.00
CA LEU A 110 -4.57 1.10 -4.79
C LEU A 110 -5.64 2.18 -4.71
N ASP A 111 -6.10 2.65 -5.87
CA ASP A 111 -7.16 3.66 -5.96
C ASP A 111 -6.87 4.91 -5.11
N GLY A 112 -5.62 5.35 -5.10
CA GLY A 112 -5.25 6.56 -4.38
C GLY A 112 -5.05 6.40 -2.88
N ASN A 113 -5.01 5.17 -2.38
CA ASN A 113 -4.77 4.90 -0.97
C ASN A 113 -3.53 4.04 -0.79
N VAL A 114 -2.72 4.36 0.21
CA VAL A 114 -1.60 3.51 0.60
C VAL A 114 -2.17 2.30 1.32
N ARG A 115 -1.88 1.13 0.80
CA ARG A 115 -2.33 -0.13 1.37
C ARG A 115 -1.22 -0.90 2.06
N ALA A 116 0.03 -0.54 1.81
CA ALA A 116 1.16 -1.19 2.47
C ALA A 116 2.38 -0.29 2.45
N PHE A 117 3.17 -0.39 3.51
CA PHE A 117 4.42 0.33 3.69
C PHE A 117 5.46 -0.70 4.11
N LEU A 118 6.31 -1.10 3.17
CA LEU A 118 7.15 -2.29 3.30
C LEU A 118 8.62 -1.98 3.04
N SER A 119 9.48 -2.92 3.41
CA SER A 119 10.89 -2.88 3.04
C SER A 119 11.03 -2.96 1.52
N ASP A 120 12.07 -2.33 0.97
CA ASP A 120 12.37 -2.43 -0.45
C ASP A 120 12.87 -3.84 -0.84
N ARG A 121 13.19 -4.67 0.14
CA ARG A 121 13.55 -6.07 -0.09
C ARG A 121 12.34 -6.96 -0.25
N TYR A 122 11.15 -6.45 0.08
CA TYR A 122 9.94 -7.22 -0.05
C TYR A 122 9.69 -7.53 -1.52
N ARG A 123 9.61 -8.83 -1.81
CA ARG A 123 9.26 -9.25 -3.16
C ARG A 123 7.75 -9.30 -3.26
N ARG A 124 7.24 -8.61 -4.25
CA ARG A 124 5.83 -8.53 -4.49
C ARG A 124 5.30 -9.88 -4.96
N ILE A 125 4.53 -10.52 -4.10
CA ILE A 125 3.72 -11.68 -4.46
C ILE A 125 2.31 -11.29 -4.11
N ASP A 126 1.71 -10.47 -4.95
CA ASP A 126 0.39 -9.93 -4.69
C ASP A 126 -0.60 -10.38 -5.77
N ASN A 127 -1.82 -9.89 -5.65
CA ASN A 127 -2.88 -10.25 -6.58
C ASN A 127 -2.55 -9.93 -8.03
N GLU A 128 -1.79 -8.87 -8.25
CA GLU A 128 -1.39 -8.50 -9.60
C GLU A 128 -0.47 -9.56 -10.23
N MET A 129 0.57 -9.95 -9.52
CA MET A 129 1.49 -10.97 -10.00
C MET A 129 0.81 -12.32 -10.16
N VAL A 130 -0.04 -12.66 -9.21
CA VAL A 130 -0.81 -13.90 -9.27
C VAL A 130 -1.73 -13.87 -10.47
N ALA A 131 -2.41 -12.77 -10.71
CA ALA A 131 -3.30 -12.64 -11.85
C ALA A 131 -2.54 -12.79 -13.16
N GLU A 132 -1.37 -12.18 -13.28
CA GLU A 132 -0.56 -12.30 -14.49
C GLU A 132 -0.09 -13.72 -14.75
N ALA A 133 0.19 -14.46 -13.69
CA ALA A 133 0.60 -15.85 -13.83
C ALA A 133 -0.57 -16.77 -14.11
N VAL A 134 -1.70 -16.57 -13.44
CA VAL A 134 -2.85 -17.46 -13.51
C VAL A 134 -3.69 -17.25 -14.77
N LEU A 135 -3.94 -15.99 -15.14
CA LEU A 135 -4.79 -15.69 -16.29
C LEU A 135 -4.26 -16.29 -17.60
N PRO A 136 -2.97 -16.17 -17.94
CA PRO A 136 -2.46 -16.81 -19.14
C PRO A 136 -2.59 -18.33 -19.13
N VAL A 137 -2.36 -18.93 -17.98
CA VAL A 137 -2.50 -20.39 -17.84
C VAL A 137 -3.94 -20.82 -18.03
N ILE A 138 -4.88 -20.10 -17.41
CA ILE A 138 -6.30 -20.38 -17.56
C ILE A 138 -6.69 -20.23 -19.03
N GLY A 139 -6.20 -19.19 -19.68
CA GLY A 139 -6.47 -18.99 -21.09
C GLY A 139 -5.95 -20.12 -21.96
N LYS A 140 -4.80 -20.68 -21.62
CA LYS A 140 -4.22 -21.83 -22.37
C LYS A 140 -4.98 -23.11 -22.11
N MET A 141 -5.53 -23.25 -20.93
CA MET A 141 -6.30 -24.44 -20.56
C MET A 141 -7.70 -24.38 -21.13
N ALA A 142 -7.78 -24.28 -22.42
CA ALA A 142 -9.04 -24.24 -23.13
C ALA A 142 -9.74 -22.90 -23.09
N GLY A 143 -9.06 -21.92 -22.62
CA GLY A 143 -9.57 -20.55 -22.67
C GLY A 143 -10.91 -20.35 -22.01
N ALA A 144 -11.64 -21.40 -21.85
CA ALA A 144 -13.00 -21.27 -21.38
C ALA A 144 -13.16 -21.67 -19.93
N ASP A 145 -12.27 -22.47 -19.43
CA ASP A 145 -12.44 -23.03 -18.10
C ASP A 145 -11.86 -22.20 -17.00
N ILE A 146 -11.69 -20.95 -17.29
CA ILE A 146 -11.43 -19.91 -16.33
C ILE A 146 -12.41 -20.00 -15.14
N ASN A 147 -13.64 -20.46 -15.42
CA ASN A 147 -14.68 -20.61 -14.41
C ASN A 147 -14.31 -21.55 -13.28
N GLU A 148 -13.40 -22.45 -13.54
CA GLU A 148 -13.02 -23.45 -12.54
C GLU A 148 -11.99 -22.93 -11.55
N TYR A 149 -11.46 -21.76 -11.78
CA TYR A 149 -10.38 -21.22 -10.97
C TYR A 149 -10.86 -20.07 -10.11
N SER A 150 -10.48 -20.14 -8.85
CA SER A 150 -10.69 -19.02 -7.96
C SER A 150 -9.61 -17.98 -8.18
N MET A 151 -10.02 -16.74 -8.32
CA MET A 151 -9.12 -15.61 -8.47
C MET A 151 -9.00 -14.82 -7.18
N GLU A 152 -9.50 -15.35 -6.13
CA GLU A 152 -9.50 -14.73 -4.81
C GLU A 152 -8.13 -14.60 -4.19
#